data_9be33bd1566b64e021911802ee864b03
#
_entry.id   9be33bd1566b64e021911802ee864b03
#
_cell.length_a   1.000
_cell.length_b   1.000
_cell.length_c   1.000
_cell.angle_alpha   90.00
_cell.angle_beta   90.00
_cell.angle_gamma   90.00
#
_symmetry.space_group_name_H-M   'P 1'
#
loop_
_entity.id
_entity.type
_entity.pdbx_description
1 polymer ?
#
loop_
_entity_poly.entity_id
_entity_poly.type
_entity_poly.pdbx_seq_one_letter_code
_entity_poly.pdbx_strand_id
1 'polypeptide(L)'
;MVNEKGCYKEYSYLLEDSEKELPAKVKKTIIFFKSHDLWFNLSRNLEARSCRDAANKRNRLGHTGIPLKHELKSFFGKFTNAAGNEQFVVLHCKGNQELDFDKIKRVLNAKGEVHRLTDEELANLFELDYGVVNPFTLDPLFLNTPLLQVFDRSIEENHIPPYTMMTNAGDLTWAIEFKPLQLIDAILHSRVENIIYNSNSKNKGKTIGYPKVGIITGNAPESGILLWGKTNQIIRKKMATTFYGDISFPYVMVESIPDMGLSMELDLREQETWQALRNGIISLCHRGATILCIACNTTQYFIPKIRDITRQYKAKFISIPEVTFNYLKKENIKGFAFLGVKYVTELDKKWSAFKDLRKFKVETLSEESINQIHELAFKVKQEGITGAGINKLRDLMDSATKSKNIVIALTELSILLDNQKKRSRKGRNYFDTLDLLAEAVADEYISATKSL
;
A
#
# COMPACT_ATOMS: atom_id res chain seq x y z
N MET A 1 -28.76 -7.90 14.03
CA MET A 1 -29.00 -6.81 15.00
C MET A 1 -28.72 -5.48 14.30
N VAL A 2 -29.72 -4.63 14.22
CA VAL A 2 -29.66 -3.33 13.56
C VAL A 2 -29.02 -2.36 14.56
N ASN A 3 -27.92 -1.74 14.20
CA ASN A 3 -27.26 -0.75 15.03
C ASN A 3 -27.70 0.64 14.56
N GLU A 4 -28.13 1.53 15.45
CA GLU A 4 -28.71 2.85 15.16
C GLU A 4 -27.83 3.82 14.36
N LYS A 5 -26.60 3.43 14.02
CA LYS A 5 -25.62 4.23 13.25
C LYS A 5 -25.40 3.77 11.81
N GLY A 6 -26.32 3.03 11.22
CA GLY A 6 -26.17 2.50 9.86
C GLY A 6 -25.96 0.98 9.92
N CYS A 7 -26.98 0.28 9.46
CA CYS A 7 -26.99 -1.17 9.49
C CYS A 7 -25.93 -1.78 8.62
N TYR A 8 -25.06 -2.52 9.25
CA TYR A 8 -24.27 -3.53 8.58
C TYR A 8 -24.93 -4.89 8.84
N LYS A 9 -25.37 -5.56 7.78
CA LYS A 9 -25.73 -6.97 7.78
C LYS A 9 -25.08 -7.58 6.55
N GLU A 10 -24.08 -8.41 6.76
CA GLU A 10 -23.39 -9.16 5.72
C GLU A 10 -24.23 -10.39 5.39
N TYR A 11 -24.57 -10.57 4.12
CA TYR A 11 -25.27 -11.74 3.63
C TYR A 11 -24.30 -12.53 2.74
N SER A 12 -23.81 -13.66 3.24
CA SER A 12 -23.13 -14.62 2.40
C SER A 12 -24.14 -15.44 1.61
N TYR A 13 -23.72 -16.10 0.53
CA TYR A 13 -24.57 -16.94 -0.33
C TYR A 13 -25.23 -18.15 0.40
N LEU A 14 -25.00 -18.30 1.72
CA LEU A 14 -25.58 -19.34 2.57
C LEU A 14 -26.96 -18.96 3.18
N LEU A 15 -27.55 -17.84 2.80
CA LEU A 15 -28.77 -17.35 3.42
C LEU A 15 -30.02 -17.78 2.63
N GLU A 16 -30.54 -18.97 2.90
CA GLU A 16 -31.80 -19.44 2.33
C GLU A 16 -33.04 -18.79 2.97
N ASP A 17 -33.02 -18.43 4.25
CA ASP A 17 -34.19 -17.94 4.98
C ASP A 17 -34.46 -16.44 4.95
N SER A 18 -33.44 -15.60 4.66
CA SER A 18 -33.61 -14.14 4.65
C SER A 18 -33.95 -13.53 3.27
N GLU A 19 -33.98 -14.32 2.22
CA GLU A 19 -34.24 -13.85 0.84
C GLU A 19 -35.67 -13.29 0.67
N LYS A 20 -36.62 -13.64 1.55
CA LYS A 20 -37.99 -13.19 1.45
C LYS A 20 -38.19 -11.68 1.61
N GLU A 21 -37.29 -11.01 2.32
CA GLU A 21 -37.34 -9.57 2.60
C GLU A 21 -36.52 -8.70 1.63
N LEU A 22 -35.85 -9.30 0.64
CA LEU A 22 -35.01 -8.55 -0.28
C LEU A 22 -35.80 -7.88 -1.40
N PRO A 23 -35.44 -6.67 -1.85
CA PRO A 23 -36.05 -6.03 -3.03
C PRO A 23 -35.92 -6.93 -4.27
N ALA A 24 -36.95 -6.87 -5.14
CA ALA A 24 -37.01 -7.75 -6.33
C ALA A 24 -35.78 -7.66 -7.22
N LYS A 25 -35.20 -6.45 -7.42
CA LYS A 25 -33.98 -6.22 -8.22
C LYS A 25 -32.74 -6.82 -7.56
N VAL A 26 -32.64 -6.78 -6.23
CA VAL A 26 -31.56 -7.42 -5.46
C VAL A 26 -31.65 -8.94 -5.60
N LYS A 27 -32.86 -9.51 -5.57
CA LYS A 27 -33.05 -10.95 -5.84
C LYS A 27 -32.58 -11.35 -7.24
N LYS A 28 -32.85 -10.55 -8.27
CA LYS A 28 -32.36 -10.78 -9.63
C LYS A 28 -30.82 -10.80 -9.67
N THR A 29 -30.16 -9.86 -8.98
CA THR A 29 -28.70 -9.84 -8.85
C THR A 29 -28.17 -11.12 -8.20
N ILE A 30 -28.78 -11.59 -7.11
CA ILE A 30 -28.38 -12.84 -6.44
C ILE A 30 -28.55 -14.05 -7.38
N ILE A 31 -29.67 -14.10 -8.11
CA ILE A 31 -29.93 -15.17 -9.08
C ILE A 31 -28.85 -15.18 -10.15
N PHE A 32 -28.44 -14.02 -10.68
CA PHE A 32 -27.35 -13.93 -11.64
C PHE A 32 -26.06 -14.56 -11.10
N PHE A 33 -25.64 -14.18 -9.89
CA PHE A 33 -24.42 -14.72 -9.28
C PHE A 33 -24.49 -16.23 -9.01
N LYS A 34 -25.63 -16.70 -8.50
CA LYS A 34 -25.85 -18.13 -8.24
C LYS A 34 -25.89 -18.96 -9.53
N SER A 35 -26.56 -18.47 -10.59
CA SER A 35 -26.68 -19.21 -11.86
C SER A 35 -25.36 -19.34 -12.62
N HIS A 36 -24.39 -18.46 -12.37
CA HIS A 36 -23.07 -18.48 -12.97
C HIS A 36 -21.98 -19.00 -12.02
N ASP A 37 -22.35 -19.51 -10.83
CA ASP A 37 -21.41 -19.98 -9.79
C ASP A 37 -20.33 -18.96 -9.44
N LEU A 38 -20.74 -17.68 -9.29
CA LEU A 38 -19.84 -16.59 -8.99
C LEU A 38 -19.80 -16.30 -7.50
N TRP A 39 -18.61 -15.98 -7.00
CA TRP A 39 -18.47 -15.51 -5.63
C TRP A 39 -19.00 -14.08 -5.49
N PHE A 40 -19.75 -13.82 -4.43
CA PHE A 40 -20.22 -12.49 -4.05
C PHE A 40 -20.39 -12.34 -2.55
N ASN A 41 -20.39 -11.08 -2.10
CA ASN A 41 -20.78 -10.69 -0.76
C ASN A 41 -21.80 -9.54 -0.85
N LEU A 42 -22.97 -9.74 -0.27
CA LEU A 42 -24.07 -8.77 -0.29
C LEU A 42 -24.09 -7.97 1.02
N SER A 43 -24.19 -6.65 0.94
CA SER A 43 -24.28 -5.79 2.13
C SER A 43 -25.37 -4.73 2.00
N ARG A 44 -26.01 -4.40 3.11
CA ARG A 44 -26.92 -3.27 3.20
C ARG A 44 -26.19 -2.02 3.69
N ASN A 45 -26.45 -0.88 3.05
CA ASN A 45 -25.78 0.39 3.31
C ASN A 45 -26.81 1.53 3.44
N LEU A 46 -26.36 2.73 3.78
CA LEU A 46 -27.15 3.93 3.62
C LEU A 46 -27.40 4.20 2.13
N GLU A 47 -28.53 4.82 1.79
CA GLU A 47 -28.87 5.19 0.43
C GLU A 47 -27.74 6.00 -0.25
N ALA A 48 -27.33 5.58 -1.45
CA ALA A 48 -26.25 6.19 -2.20
C ALA A 48 -26.62 6.32 -3.69
N ARG A 49 -26.46 7.55 -4.24
CA ARG A 49 -26.86 7.89 -5.62
C ARG A 49 -25.68 8.14 -6.55
N SER A 50 -24.47 8.22 -6.07
CA SER A 50 -23.26 8.38 -6.87
C SER A 50 -22.15 7.47 -6.39
N CYS A 51 -21.17 7.13 -7.25
CA CYS A 51 -20.02 6.31 -6.84
C CYS A 51 -19.24 6.91 -5.68
N ARG A 52 -19.09 8.25 -5.61
CA ARG A 52 -18.40 8.90 -4.50
C ARG A 52 -19.18 8.79 -3.20
N ASP A 53 -20.49 9.00 -3.26
CA ASP A 53 -21.37 8.84 -2.11
C ASP A 53 -21.43 7.38 -1.67
N ALA A 54 -21.54 6.46 -2.62
CA ALA A 54 -21.50 5.03 -2.39
C ALA A 54 -20.20 4.59 -1.71
N ALA A 55 -19.05 5.00 -2.22
CA ALA A 55 -17.75 4.67 -1.64
C ALA A 55 -17.63 5.08 -0.17
N ASN A 56 -18.22 6.21 0.22
CA ASN A 56 -18.23 6.67 1.61
C ASN A 56 -19.17 5.85 2.52
N LYS A 57 -20.22 5.23 1.97
CA LYS A 57 -21.30 4.55 2.70
C LYS A 57 -21.22 3.03 2.65
N ARG A 58 -20.44 2.45 1.71
CA ARG A 58 -20.30 0.99 1.56
C ARG A 58 -19.66 0.37 2.78
N ASN A 59 -20.13 -0.79 3.17
CA ASN A 59 -19.53 -1.59 4.23
C ASN A 59 -18.74 -2.75 3.64
N ARG A 60 -17.53 -2.95 4.15
CA ARG A 60 -16.66 -4.07 3.80
C ARG A 60 -15.85 -4.47 5.03
N LEU A 61 -15.78 -5.76 5.35
CA LEU A 61 -15.00 -6.29 6.47
C LEU A 61 -15.27 -5.56 7.81
N GLY A 62 -16.53 -5.15 8.04
CA GLY A 62 -16.93 -4.44 9.25
C GLY A 62 -16.57 -2.94 9.29
N HIS A 63 -16.01 -2.39 8.21
CA HIS A 63 -15.68 -0.96 8.09
C HIS A 63 -16.64 -0.24 7.15
N THR A 64 -16.96 1.02 7.48
CA THR A 64 -17.75 1.91 6.61
C THR A 64 -16.81 2.72 5.72
N GLY A 65 -17.15 2.79 4.44
CA GLY A 65 -16.35 3.45 3.40
C GLY A 65 -15.39 2.48 2.71
N ILE A 66 -15.21 2.65 1.42
CA ILE A 66 -14.23 1.93 0.60
C ILE A 66 -13.46 2.93 -0.28
N PRO A 67 -12.24 2.61 -0.73
CA PRO A 67 -11.57 3.44 -1.72
C PRO A 67 -12.42 3.60 -2.98
N LEU A 68 -12.55 4.82 -3.50
CA LEU A 68 -13.38 5.11 -4.68
C LEU A 68 -12.99 4.26 -5.90
N LYS A 69 -11.74 3.88 -6.04
CA LYS A 69 -11.23 2.97 -7.08
C LYS A 69 -11.76 1.53 -6.98
N HIS A 70 -12.37 1.15 -5.87
CA HIS A 70 -13.02 -0.16 -5.70
C HIS A 70 -14.52 -0.13 -6.05
N GLU A 71 -15.10 1.05 -6.29
CA GLU A 71 -16.45 1.16 -6.85
C GLU A 71 -16.40 0.92 -8.37
N LEU A 72 -17.33 0.14 -8.86
CA LEU A 72 -17.63 0.02 -10.29
C LEU A 72 -18.62 1.13 -10.67
N LYS A 73 -18.18 2.00 -11.57
CA LYS A 73 -19.03 3.04 -12.17
C LYS A 73 -19.57 2.54 -13.49
N SER A 74 -20.88 2.56 -13.66
CA SER A 74 -21.58 2.15 -14.88
C SER A 74 -22.25 3.34 -15.53
N PHE A 75 -21.99 3.51 -16.82
CA PHE A 75 -22.61 4.53 -17.66
C PHE A 75 -23.46 3.84 -18.73
N PHE A 76 -24.75 4.12 -18.77
CA PHE A 76 -25.64 3.58 -19.78
C PHE A 76 -25.88 4.62 -20.87
N GLY A 77 -25.55 4.27 -22.09
CA GLY A 77 -25.63 5.15 -23.22
C GLY A 77 -26.21 4.49 -24.47
N LYS A 78 -26.47 5.33 -25.48
CA LYS A 78 -26.89 4.94 -26.80
C LYS A 78 -26.02 5.60 -27.87
N PHE A 79 -25.89 4.95 -29.02
CA PHE A 79 -25.12 5.45 -30.15
C PHE A 79 -25.66 4.90 -31.48
N THR A 80 -25.35 5.58 -32.55
CA THR A 80 -25.64 5.07 -33.91
C THR A 80 -24.46 4.25 -34.39
N ASN A 81 -24.66 3.01 -34.78
CA ASN A 81 -23.61 2.12 -35.30
C ASN A 81 -23.25 2.45 -36.77
N ALA A 82 -22.25 1.75 -37.30
CA ALA A 82 -21.78 1.94 -38.68
C ALA A 82 -22.88 1.68 -39.74
N ALA A 83 -23.86 0.83 -39.44
CA ALA A 83 -25.00 0.56 -40.34
C ALA A 83 -26.12 1.64 -40.29
N GLY A 84 -26.03 2.57 -39.31
CA GLY A 84 -27.02 3.63 -39.14
C GLY A 84 -28.13 3.29 -38.14
N ASN A 85 -28.01 2.16 -37.41
CA ASN A 85 -28.98 1.74 -36.43
C ASN A 85 -28.60 2.24 -35.02
N GLU A 86 -29.61 2.66 -34.24
CA GLU A 86 -29.42 2.96 -32.82
C GLU A 86 -29.12 1.68 -32.05
N GLN A 87 -28.12 1.74 -31.16
CA GLN A 87 -27.72 0.66 -30.27
C GLN A 87 -27.47 1.19 -28.85
N PHE A 88 -27.69 0.32 -27.87
CA PHE A 88 -27.43 0.60 -26.49
C PHE A 88 -26.09 0.01 -26.06
N VAL A 89 -25.40 0.66 -25.11
CA VAL A 89 -24.14 0.21 -24.55
C VAL A 89 -24.05 0.57 -23.08
N VAL A 90 -23.45 -0.31 -22.30
CA VAL A 90 -23.08 0.00 -20.90
C VAL A 90 -21.58 0.01 -20.79
N LEU A 91 -21.04 1.12 -20.29
CA LEU A 91 -19.61 1.36 -20.16
C LEU A 91 -19.24 1.31 -18.69
N HIS A 92 -18.24 0.51 -18.34
CA HIS A 92 -17.83 0.30 -16.96
C HIS A 92 -16.39 0.77 -16.76
N CYS A 93 -16.16 1.57 -15.71
CA CYS A 93 -14.83 1.97 -15.26
C CYS A 93 -14.78 2.02 -13.73
N LYS A 94 -13.58 2.19 -13.14
CA LYS A 94 -13.45 2.40 -11.69
C LYS A 94 -14.04 3.76 -11.30
N GLY A 95 -14.56 3.87 -10.09
CA GLY A 95 -15.24 5.06 -9.60
C GLY A 95 -14.40 6.34 -9.61
N ASN A 96 -13.08 6.21 -9.52
CA ASN A 96 -12.12 7.34 -9.59
C ASN A 96 -11.66 7.69 -11.01
N GLN A 97 -12.18 7.02 -12.03
CA GLN A 97 -11.81 7.22 -13.44
C GLN A 97 -12.89 7.98 -14.20
N GLU A 98 -12.51 8.57 -15.34
CA GLU A 98 -13.41 9.27 -16.26
C GLU A 98 -13.36 8.63 -17.64
N LEU A 99 -14.54 8.50 -18.26
CA LEU A 99 -14.69 7.92 -19.59
C LEU A 99 -14.19 8.89 -20.66
N ASP A 100 -13.42 8.39 -21.61
CA ASP A 100 -12.92 9.10 -22.79
C ASP A 100 -13.84 8.82 -23.99
N PHE A 101 -14.77 9.70 -24.25
CA PHE A 101 -15.79 9.50 -25.30
C PHE A 101 -15.20 9.46 -26.71
N ASP A 102 -14.06 10.07 -26.98
CA ASP A 102 -13.37 9.95 -28.27
C ASP A 102 -12.80 8.53 -28.49
N LYS A 103 -12.28 7.91 -27.43
CA LYS A 103 -11.87 6.51 -27.47
C LYS A 103 -13.06 5.59 -27.63
N ILE A 104 -14.11 5.80 -26.83
CA ILE A 104 -15.34 5.01 -26.84
C ILE A 104 -15.96 5.04 -28.24
N LYS A 105 -16.06 6.19 -28.87
CA LYS A 105 -16.58 6.34 -30.22
C LYS A 105 -15.80 5.47 -31.24
N ARG A 106 -14.47 5.43 -31.13
CA ARG A 106 -13.62 4.58 -31.97
C ARG A 106 -13.83 3.09 -31.70
N VAL A 107 -13.85 2.70 -30.43
CA VAL A 107 -14.07 1.30 -29.99
C VAL A 107 -15.42 0.77 -30.47
N LEU A 108 -16.47 1.59 -30.39
CA LEU A 108 -17.82 1.23 -30.82
C LEU A 108 -18.04 1.37 -32.34
N ASN A 109 -17.09 1.95 -33.06
CA ASN A 109 -17.26 2.33 -34.48
C ASN A 109 -18.56 3.14 -34.69
N ALA A 110 -18.78 4.12 -33.77
CA ALA A 110 -19.99 4.93 -33.77
C ALA A 110 -19.96 6.04 -34.83
N LYS A 111 -21.07 6.25 -35.54
CA LYS A 111 -21.21 7.32 -36.55
C LYS A 111 -21.48 8.71 -35.96
N GLY A 112 -21.75 8.81 -34.67
CA GLY A 112 -22.04 10.08 -33.98
C GLY A 112 -21.49 10.04 -32.56
N GLU A 113 -21.98 10.93 -31.74
CA GLU A 113 -21.65 10.94 -30.32
C GLU A 113 -22.34 9.77 -29.57
N VAL A 114 -21.73 9.35 -28.45
CA VAL A 114 -22.35 8.40 -27.51
C VAL A 114 -23.09 9.22 -26.48
N HIS A 115 -24.40 9.13 -26.44
CA HIS A 115 -25.24 9.90 -25.55
C HIS A 115 -25.64 9.08 -24.32
N ARG A 116 -25.64 9.70 -23.15
CA ARG A 116 -26.18 9.11 -21.95
C ARG A 116 -27.71 8.98 -22.09
N LEU A 117 -28.27 7.87 -21.63
CA LEU A 117 -29.72 7.74 -21.46
C LEU A 117 -30.20 8.69 -20.36
N THR A 118 -31.34 9.32 -20.63
CA THR A 118 -32.06 10.11 -19.63
C THR A 118 -32.68 9.22 -18.57
N ASP A 119 -33.04 9.78 -17.44
CA ASP A 119 -33.70 9.03 -16.37
C ASP A 119 -35.06 8.46 -16.84
N GLU A 120 -35.76 9.20 -17.70
CA GLU A 120 -37.01 8.76 -18.33
C GLU A 120 -36.79 7.59 -19.29
N GLU A 121 -35.74 7.63 -20.11
CA GLU A 121 -35.38 6.52 -21.01
C GLU A 121 -34.97 5.26 -20.22
N LEU A 122 -34.20 5.42 -19.13
CA LEU A 122 -33.85 4.31 -18.25
C LEU A 122 -35.08 3.66 -17.63
N ALA A 123 -36.03 4.47 -17.14
CA ALA A 123 -37.23 3.97 -16.52
C ALA A 123 -38.15 3.28 -17.55
N ASN A 124 -38.39 3.91 -18.71
CA ASN A 124 -39.35 3.42 -19.69
C ASN A 124 -38.85 2.22 -20.50
N LEU A 125 -37.53 2.17 -20.82
CA LEU A 125 -36.99 1.11 -21.67
C LEU A 125 -36.43 -0.07 -20.87
N PHE A 126 -35.95 0.16 -19.64
CA PHE A 126 -35.19 -0.83 -18.88
C PHE A 126 -35.73 -1.03 -17.44
N GLU A 127 -36.76 -0.31 -17.03
CA GLU A 127 -37.28 -0.32 -15.65
C GLU A 127 -36.19 -0.02 -14.59
N LEU A 128 -35.23 0.85 -14.94
CA LEU A 128 -34.13 1.20 -14.08
C LEU A 128 -34.21 2.64 -13.59
N ASP A 129 -33.91 2.84 -12.30
CA ASP A 129 -33.78 4.15 -11.72
C ASP A 129 -32.31 4.64 -11.86
N TYR A 130 -32.12 5.95 -11.85
CA TYR A 130 -30.79 6.55 -11.79
C TYR A 130 -30.02 6.09 -10.56
N GLY A 131 -28.76 5.66 -10.76
CA GLY A 131 -27.86 5.21 -9.70
C GLY A 131 -27.91 3.70 -9.42
N VAL A 132 -28.82 2.94 -10.08
CA VAL A 132 -28.90 1.48 -9.92
C VAL A 132 -28.47 0.68 -11.15
N VAL A 133 -27.88 1.34 -12.15
CA VAL A 133 -27.28 0.66 -13.30
C VAL A 133 -26.09 -0.16 -12.84
N ASN A 134 -26.10 -1.44 -13.14
CA ASN A 134 -25.02 -2.38 -12.84
C ASN A 134 -24.94 -3.47 -13.92
N PRO A 135 -23.85 -4.25 -14.01
CA PRO A 135 -23.71 -5.25 -15.07
C PRO A 135 -24.74 -6.39 -15.03
N PHE A 136 -25.22 -6.75 -13.85
CA PHE A 136 -25.98 -7.99 -13.62
C PHE A 136 -27.47 -7.83 -13.98
N THR A 137 -28.05 -6.68 -13.66
CA THR A 137 -29.48 -6.42 -13.93
C THR A 137 -29.76 -6.19 -15.42
N LEU A 138 -28.70 -6.12 -16.21
CA LEU A 138 -28.71 -5.93 -17.66
C LEU A 138 -28.37 -7.22 -18.42
N ASP A 139 -28.27 -8.35 -17.72
CA ASP A 139 -28.03 -9.65 -18.34
C ASP A 139 -29.21 -10.07 -19.22
N PRO A 140 -28.97 -10.72 -20.39
CA PRO A 140 -30.02 -11.24 -21.26
C PRO A 140 -31.02 -12.19 -20.58
N LEU A 141 -30.67 -12.81 -19.44
CA LEU A 141 -31.63 -13.55 -18.62
C LEU A 141 -32.79 -12.68 -18.10
N PHE A 142 -32.60 -11.37 -18.02
CA PHE A 142 -33.53 -10.41 -17.50
C PHE A 142 -34.02 -9.38 -18.53
N LEU A 143 -33.34 -9.29 -19.67
CA LEU A 143 -33.66 -8.36 -20.76
C LEU A 143 -33.90 -9.13 -22.06
N ASN A 144 -34.95 -8.80 -22.77
CA ASN A 144 -35.24 -9.40 -24.07
C ASN A 144 -34.28 -8.96 -25.21
N THR A 145 -33.43 -8.00 -24.95
CA THR A 145 -32.49 -7.44 -25.94
C THR A 145 -31.07 -7.57 -25.39
N PRO A 146 -30.14 -8.22 -26.12
CA PRO A 146 -28.76 -8.31 -25.69
C PRO A 146 -28.10 -6.94 -25.72
N LEU A 147 -27.47 -6.58 -24.61
CA LEU A 147 -26.74 -5.32 -24.45
C LEU A 147 -25.24 -5.55 -24.56
N LEU A 148 -24.57 -4.71 -25.32
CA LEU A 148 -23.13 -4.65 -25.31
C LEU A 148 -22.66 -4.00 -24.01
N GLN A 149 -21.81 -4.71 -23.25
CA GLN A 149 -21.15 -4.18 -22.07
C GLN A 149 -19.65 -4.05 -22.33
N VAL A 150 -19.09 -2.85 -22.13
CA VAL A 150 -17.66 -2.59 -22.31
C VAL A 150 -17.02 -2.24 -20.98
N PHE A 151 -16.06 -3.04 -20.58
CA PHE A 151 -15.29 -2.86 -19.34
C PHE A 151 -13.96 -2.19 -19.68
N ASP A 152 -13.59 -1.16 -18.90
CA ASP A 152 -12.24 -0.63 -19.01
C ASP A 152 -11.20 -1.69 -18.59
N ARG A 153 -10.10 -1.78 -19.33
CA ARG A 153 -9.03 -2.75 -19.09
C ARG A 153 -8.45 -2.70 -17.68
N SER A 154 -8.48 -1.54 -17.04
CA SER A 154 -8.03 -1.41 -15.65
C SER A 154 -8.88 -2.20 -14.64
N ILE A 155 -10.11 -2.59 -15.00
CA ILE A 155 -10.97 -3.47 -14.19
C ILE A 155 -10.47 -4.91 -14.27
N GLU A 156 -10.15 -5.40 -15.48
CA GLU A 156 -9.55 -6.72 -15.70
C GLU A 156 -8.19 -6.84 -14.99
N GLU A 157 -7.37 -5.79 -15.12
CA GLU A 157 -6.04 -5.71 -14.50
C GLU A 157 -6.09 -5.30 -13.02
N ASN A 158 -7.20 -5.55 -12.32
CA ASN A 158 -7.35 -5.16 -10.92
C ASN A 158 -6.56 -6.08 -9.99
N HIS A 159 -5.25 -5.85 -9.90
CA HIS A 159 -4.33 -6.57 -9.03
C HIS A 159 -4.20 -5.96 -7.61
N ILE A 160 -5.10 -5.05 -7.25
CA ILE A 160 -5.07 -4.37 -5.95
C ILE A 160 -5.92 -5.14 -4.94
N PRO A 161 -5.35 -5.59 -3.80
CA PRO A 161 -6.16 -6.20 -2.74
C PRO A 161 -7.33 -5.30 -2.31
N PRO A 162 -8.50 -5.88 -2.02
CA PRO A 162 -8.77 -7.33 -1.88
C PRO A 162 -9.06 -8.07 -3.20
N TYR A 163 -8.68 -7.57 -4.35
CA TYR A 163 -8.94 -8.14 -5.69
C TYR A 163 -10.43 -8.19 -6.07
N THR A 164 -11.24 -7.43 -5.36
CA THR A 164 -12.69 -7.34 -5.55
C THR A 164 -13.09 -5.90 -5.83
N MET A 165 -14.26 -5.73 -6.42
CA MET A 165 -14.92 -4.44 -6.60
C MET A 165 -16.33 -4.49 -6.00
N MET A 166 -16.93 -3.33 -5.81
CA MET A 166 -18.32 -3.20 -5.33
C MET A 166 -19.14 -2.34 -6.26
N THR A 167 -20.41 -2.64 -6.32
CA THR A 167 -21.41 -1.78 -6.99
C THR A 167 -22.76 -1.91 -6.27
N ASN A 168 -23.81 -1.21 -6.73
CA ASN A 168 -25.15 -1.45 -6.26
C ASN A 168 -25.63 -2.85 -6.67
N ALA A 169 -26.51 -3.43 -5.88
CA ALA A 169 -27.13 -4.72 -6.17
C ALA A 169 -28.50 -4.58 -6.85
N GLY A 170 -28.77 -3.47 -7.55
CA GLY A 170 -30.07 -3.15 -8.14
C GLY A 170 -30.97 -2.30 -7.23
N ASP A 171 -30.43 -1.79 -6.13
CA ASP A 171 -31.10 -0.93 -5.16
C ASP A 171 -30.12 0.06 -4.55
N LEU A 172 -30.57 1.27 -4.20
CA LEU A 172 -29.71 2.33 -3.68
C LEU A 172 -29.15 2.03 -2.28
N THR A 173 -29.77 1.13 -1.53
CA THR A 173 -29.39 0.74 -0.16
C THR A 173 -28.67 -0.59 -0.10
N TRP A 174 -28.52 -1.29 -1.23
CA TRP A 174 -27.86 -2.60 -1.31
C TRP A 174 -26.65 -2.56 -2.19
N ALA A 175 -25.57 -3.15 -1.71
CA ALA A 175 -24.31 -3.29 -2.42
C ALA A 175 -23.90 -4.76 -2.57
N ILE A 176 -23.22 -5.06 -3.65
CA ILE A 176 -22.62 -6.36 -3.90
C ILE A 176 -21.13 -6.19 -4.16
N GLU A 177 -20.33 -7.02 -3.48
CA GLU A 177 -18.91 -7.19 -3.72
C GLU A 177 -18.71 -8.41 -4.63
N PHE A 178 -17.81 -8.31 -5.58
CA PHE A 178 -17.59 -9.34 -6.60
C PHE A 178 -16.13 -9.36 -7.08
N LYS A 179 -15.74 -10.46 -7.73
CA LYS A 179 -14.44 -10.62 -8.40
C LYS A 179 -14.57 -10.17 -9.86
N PRO A 180 -13.87 -9.11 -10.31
CA PRO A 180 -14.07 -8.53 -11.64
C PRO A 180 -13.87 -9.50 -12.79
N LEU A 181 -12.81 -10.33 -12.77
CA LEU A 181 -12.54 -11.29 -13.84
C LEU A 181 -13.66 -12.31 -14.00
N GLN A 182 -14.11 -12.90 -12.88
CA GLN A 182 -15.22 -13.86 -12.91
C GLN A 182 -16.51 -13.23 -13.47
N LEU A 183 -16.75 -11.97 -13.12
CA LEU A 183 -17.92 -11.25 -13.63
C LEU A 183 -17.83 -11.00 -15.15
N ILE A 184 -16.69 -10.50 -15.64
CA ILE A 184 -16.50 -10.20 -17.06
C ILE A 184 -16.68 -11.45 -17.92
N ASP A 185 -16.15 -12.59 -17.45
CA ASP A 185 -16.27 -13.89 -18.13
C ASP A 185 -17.71 -14.42 -18.19
N ALA A 186 -18.53 -14.07 -17.17
CA ALA A 186 -19.94 -14.52 -17.09
C ALA A 186 -20.90 -13.66 -17.92
N ILE A 187 -20.54 -12.43 -18.28
CA ILE A 187 -21.44 -11.53 -19.01
C ILE A 187 -21.37 -11.81 -20.52
N LEU A 188 -22.50 -12.23 -21.05
CA LEU A 188 -22.68 -12.35 -22.50
C LEU A 188 -22.52 -10.98 -23.18
N HIS A 189 -21.85 -10.94 -24.31
CA HIS A 189 -21.58 -9.71 -25.08
C HIS A 189 -20.74 -8.67 -24.32
N SER A 190 -19.81 -9.12 -23.46
CA SER A 190 -18.83 -8.24 -22.84
C SER A 190 -17.61 -8.02 -23.74
N ARG A 191 -16.97 -6.85 -23.59
CA ARG A 191 -15.66 -6.52 -24.19
C ARG A 191 -14.79 -5.81 -23.16
N VAL A 192 -13.48 -6.02 -23.24
CA VAL A 192 -12.49 -5.31 -22.41
C VAL A 192 -11.67 -4.39 -23.32
N GLU A 193 -11.77 -3.08 -23.09
CA GLU A 193 -11.17 -2.06 -23.91
C GLU A 193 -10.58 -0.92 -23.07
N ASN A 194 -9.72 -0.09 -23.68
CA ASN A 194 -9.22 1.13 -23.02
C ASN A 194 -10.18 2.29 -23.30
N ILE A 195 -11.05 2.60 -22.36
CA ILE A 195 -12.12 3.59 -22.54
C ILE A 195 -12.06 4.79 -21.59
N ILE A 196 -10.98 4.93 -20.80
CA ILE A 196 -10.79 6.05 -19.88
C ILE A 196 -9.77 7.07 -20.38
N TYR A 197 -9.85 8.31 -19.86
CA TYR A 197 -8.78 9.28 -20.03
C TYR A 197 -7.51 8.76 -19.35
N ASN A 198 -6.42 8.68 -20.09
CA ASN A 198 -5.12 8.44 -19.50
C ASN A 198 -4.69 9.73 -18.78
N SER A 199 -4.88 9.79 -17.49
CA SER A 199 -4.45 10.92 -16.66
C SER A 199 -2.93 11.18 -16.70
N ASN A 200 -2.15 10.34 -17.41
CA ASN A 200 -0.71 10.48 -17.58
C ASN A 200 -0.24 10.02 -18.96
N SER A 201 -0.38 10.86 -19.96
CA SER A 201 0.31 10.66 -21.26
C SER A 201 1.86 10.70 -21.16
N LYS A 202 2.42 10.98 -19.98
CA LYS A 202 3.86 10.94 -19.69
C LYS A 202 4.37 9.61 -19.15
N ASN A 203 3.50 8.66 -18.82
CA ASN A 203 3.89 7.34 -18.27
C ASN A 203 3.49 6.19 -19.21
N LYS A 204 3.92 6.23 -20.48
CA LYS A 204 3.90 5.05 -21.34
C LYS A 204 4.79 3.96 -20.73
N GLY A 205 4.18 2.88 -20.27
CA GLY A 205 4.87 1.61 -19.95
C GLY A 205 5.12 1.29 -18.48
N LYS A 206 4.32 1.78 -17.54
CA LYS A 206 4.35 1.24 -16.17
C LYS A 206 3.06 0.48 -15.89
N THR A 207 3.15 -0.84 -15.89
CA THR A 207 2.32 -1.68 -15.05
C THR A 207 2.76 -1.36 -13.61
N ILE A 208 2.12 -0.37 -13.00
CA ILE A 208 2.41 -0.03 -11.60
C ILE A 208 1.63 -1.06 -10.78
N GLY A 209 2.27 -2.22 -10.56
CA GLY A 209 1.82 -3.16 -9.55
C GLY A 209 1.76 -2.45 -8.19
N TYR A 210 0.90 -2.96 -7.31
CA TYR A 210 0.79 -2.48 -5.93
C TYR A 210 2.18 -2.39 -5.29
N PRO A 211 2.53 -1.28 -4.59
CA PRO A 211 3.88 -1.11 -4.08
C PRO A 211 4.25 -2.24 -3.12
N LYS A 212 5.36 -2.91 -3.40
CA LYS A 212 5.88 -3.99 -2.57
C LYS A 212 7.11 -3.49 -1.83
N VAL A 213 7.13 -3.71 -0.53
CA VAL A 213 8.26 -3.32 0.33
C VAL A 213 9.20 -4.51 0.52
N GLY A 214 10.46 -4.34 0.13
CA GLY A 214 11.55 -5.26 0.40
C GLY A 214 12.38 -4.78 1.60
N ILE A 215 12.51 -5.62 2.62
CA ILE A 215 13.33 -5.36 3.80
C ILE A 215 14.48 -6.35 3.82
N ILE A 216 15.72 -5.85 3.81
CA ILE A 216 16.89 -6.68 4.06
C ILE A 216 17.28 -6.54 5.54
N THR A 217 17.52 -7.70 6.17
CA THR A 217 17.99 -7.85 7.54
C THR A 217 18.97 -9.03 7.63
N GLY A 218 19.38 -9.42 8.84
CA GLY A 218 20.29 -10.54 9.05
C GLY A 218 21.49 -10.17 9.92
N ASN A 219 21.79 -8.87 9.98
CA ASN A 219 22.67 -8.29 10.98
C ASN A 219 21.82 -7.86 12.19
N ALA A 220 21.53 -8.74 13.11
CA ALA A 220 20.44 -8.76 14.06
C ALA A 220 19.07 -8.88 13.34
N PRO A 221 18.56 -10.11 13.11
CA PRO A 221 17.30 -10.35 12.41
C PRO A 221 16.10 -9.61 13.03
N GLU A 222 16.10 -9.42 14.34
CA GLU A 222 15.10 -8.69 15.11
C GLU A 222 14.93 -7.25 14.64
N SER A 223 15.99 -6.63 14.11
CA SER A 223 15.90 -5.26 13.59
C SER A 223 14.97 -5.15 12.37
N GLY A 224 14.95 -6.16 11.51
CA GLY A 224 14.02 -6.24 10.38
C GLY A 224 12.58 -6.44 10.82
N ILE A 225 12.36 -7.28 11.84
CA ILE A 225 11.04 -7.52 12.45
C ILE A 225 10.52 -6.22 13.09
N LEU A 226 11.38 -5.54 13.84
CA LEU A 226 11.05 -4.27 14.47
C LEU A 226 10.74 -3.18 13.45
N LEU A 227 11.55 -3.08 12.38
CA LEU A 227 11.31 -2.14 11.28
C LEU A 227 9.93 -2.38 10.64
N TRP A 228 9.60 -3.63 10.31
CA TRP A 228 8.29 -3.99 9.75
C TRP A 228 7.14 -3.62 10.70
N GLY A 229 7.25 -4.00 11.96
CA GLY A 229 6.25 -3.68 12.98
C GLY A 229 6.00 -2.17 13.12
N LYS A 230 7.09 -1.37 13.20
CA LYS A 230 7.01 0.10 13.27
C LYS A 230 6.40 0.71 11.99
N THR A 231 6.80 0.23 10.83
CA THR A 231 6.24 0.67 9.54
C THR A 231 4.73 0.46 9.52
N ASN A 232 4.24 -0.71 9.94
CA ASN A 232 2.82 -1.02 10.01
C ASN A 232 2.06 -0.11 11.00
N GLN A 233 2.65 0.15 12.18
CA GLN A 233 2.05 1.07 13.17
C GLN A 233 1.91 2.49 12.59
N ILE A 234 2.93 2.99 11.89
CA ILE A 234 2.92 4.32 11.28
C ILE A 234 1.90 4.39 10.13
N ILE A 235 1.83 3.37 9.27
CA ILE A 235 0.83 3.28 8.19
C ILE A 235 -0.58 3.37 8.79
N ARG A 236 -0.89 2.54 9.81
CA ARG A 236 -2.20 2.57 10.49
C ARG A 236 -2.53 3.95 11.02
N LYS A 237 -1.57 4.60 11.69
CA LYS A 237 -1.75 5.95 12.25
C LYS A 237 -1.95 7.01 11.17
N LYS A 238 -1.14 7.01 10.10
CA LYS A 238 -1.18 8.03 9.04
C LYS A 238 -2.35 7.87 8.09
N MET A 239 -2.81 6.66 7.83
CA MET A 239 -3.99 6.40 7.01
C MET A 239 -5.30 6.65 7.76
N ALA A 240 -5.30 6.55 9.09
CA ALA A 240 -6.44 6.87 9.97
C ALA A 240 -7.78 6.34 9.42
N THR A 241 -8.70 7.23 9.03
CA THR A 241 -10.04 6.88 8.51
C THR A 241 -10.01 6.12 7.17
N THR A 242 -8.89 6.17 6.44
CA THR A 242 -8.73 5.41 5.18
C THR A 242 -8.06 4.06 5.37
N PHE A 243 -7.76 3.68 6.61
CA PHE A 243 -7.15 2.39 6.93
C PHE A 243 -8.21 1.29 7.01
N TYR A 244 -8.02 0.26 6.22
CA TYR A 244 -8.96 -0.84 5.98
C TYR A 244 -8.50 -2.19 6.55
N GLY A 245 -7.80 -2.18 7.66
CA GLY A 245 -7.24 -3.41 8.24
C GLY A 245 -6.12 -3.99 7.36
N ASP A 246 -6.05 -5.30 7.30
CA ASP A 246 -4.92 -6.02 6.68
C ASP A 246 -4.67 -5.66 5.22
N ILE A 247 -5.72 -5.37 4.47
CA ILE A 247 -5.62 -4.99 3.05
C ILE A 247 -4.99 -3.61 2.82
N SER A 248 -4.85 -2.80 3.85
CA SER A 248 -4.20 -1.49 3.78
C SER A 248 -2.69 -1.56 4.00
N PHE A 249 -2.18 -2.71 4.46
CA PHE A 249 -0.74 -2.89 4.62
C PHE A 249 -0.04 -3.19 3.30
N PRO A 250 1.26 -2.88 3.19
CA PRO A 250 2.06 -3.26 2.04
C PRO A 250 2.23 -4.78 1.95
N TYR A 251 2.39 -5.29 0.73
CA TYR A 251 3.02 -6.59 0.55
C TYR A 251 4.48 -6.46 0.98
N VAL A 252 4.88 -7.13 2.05
CA VAL A 252 6.24 -7.06 2.60
C VAL A 252 6.99 -8.36 2.30
N MET A 253 8.19 -8.23 1.77
CA MET A 253 9.15 -9.31 1.58
C MET A 253 10.35 -9.04 2.48
N VAL A 254 10.64 -9.96 3.37
CA VAL A 254 11.81 -9.88 4.25
C VAL A 254 12.86 -10.88 3.78
N GLU A 255 14.06 -10.39 3.57
CA GLU A 255 15.24 -11.21 3.25
C GLU A 255 16.19 -11.14 4.44
N SER A 256 16.23 -12.20 5.22
CA SER A 256 17.16 -12.32 6.36
C SER A 256 18.42 -13.04 5.90
N ILE A 257 19.54 -12.33 5.90
CA ILE A 257 20.82 -12.80 5.35
C ILE A 257 21.84 -12.86 6.50
N PRO A 258 22.10 -14.05 7.09
CA PRO A 258 23.03 -14.18 8.23
C PRO A 258 24.43 -13.63 7.94
N ASP A 259 24.91 -13.79 6.71
CA ASP A 259 26.25 -13.29 6.29
C ASP A 259 26.38 -11.76 6.36
N MET A 260 25.27 -11.05 6.49
CA MET A 260 25.29 -9.61 6.79
C MET A 260 25.92 -9.30 8.15
N GLY A 261 26.03 -10.29 9.06
CA GLY A 261 26.78 -10.19 10.32
C GLY A 261 28.24 -9.81 10.13
N LEU A 262 28.85 -10.19 9.00
CA LEU A 262 30.23 -9.82 8.63
C LEU A 262 30.45 -8.31 8.53
N SER A 263 29.39 -7.51 8.43
CA SER A 263 29.48 -6.04 8.43
C SER A 263 30.02 -5.43 9.74
N MET A 264 30.10 -6.22 10.80
CA MET A 264 30.76 -5.81 12.04
C MET A 264 32.29 -5.77 11.91
N GLU A 265 32.84 -6.39 10.86
CA GLU A 265 34.27 -6.40 10.49
C GLU A 265 34.42 -5.87 9.07
N LEU A 266 33.77 -4.76 8.75
CA LEU A 266 33.63 -4.24 7.38
C LEU A 266 34.97 -3.96 6.71
N ASP A 267 35.97 -3.54 7.48
CA ASP A 267 37.34 -3.28 7.02
C ASP A 267 38.06 -4.55 6.53
N LEU A 268 37.69 -5.73 7.04
CA LEU A 268 38.26 -7.03 6.68
C LEU A 268 37.35 -7.82 5.73
N ARG A 269 36.04 -7.56 5.77
CA ARG A 269 35.00 -8.36 5.14
C ARG A 269 34.12 -7.58 4.13
N GLU A 270 34.69 -6.54 3.53
CA GLU A 270 33.94 -5.67 2.60
C GLU A 270 33.34 -6.45 1.43
N GLN A 271 34.14 -7.36 0.83
CA GLN A 271 33.68 -8.08 -0.37
C GLN A 271 32.59 -9.11 -0.04
N GLU A 272 32.77 -9.90 1.00
CA GLU A 272 31.82 -10.93 1.43
C GLU A 272 30.50 -10.27 1.85
N THR A 273 30.59 -9.18 2.64
CA THR A 273 29.40 -8.41 3.04
C THR A 273 28.68 -7.86 1.83
N TRP A 274 29.42 -7.29 0.84
CA TRP A 274 28.81 -6.81 -0.37
C TRP A 274 28.15 -7.91 -1.19
N GLN A 275 28.79 -9.06 -1.33
CA GLN A 275 28.26 -10.19 -2.11
C GLN A 275 26.93 -10.68 -1.51
N ALA A 276 26.88 -10.85 -0.19
CA ALA A 276 25.67 -11.24 0.52
C ALA A 276 24.55 -10.21 0.32
N LEU A 277 24.84 -8.94 0.54
CA LEU A 277 23.90 -7.85 0.37
C LEU A 277 23.38 -7.74 -1.07
N ARG A 278 24.28 -7.82 -2.06
CA ARG A 278 23.96 -7.75 -3.48
C ARG A 278 22.94 -8.83 -3.87
N ASN A 279 23.17 -10.07 -3.44
CA ASN A 279 22.29 -11.19 -3.75
C ASN A 279 20.88 -10.96 -3.17
N GLY A 280 20.78 -10.49 -1.94
CA GLY A 280 19.51 -10.16 -1.31
C GLY A 280 18.75 -9.03 -2.03
N ILE A 281 19.45 -7.98 -2.45
CA ILE A 281 18.86 -6.87 -3.22
C ILE A 281 18.28 -7.39 -4.54
N ILE A 282 19.06 -8.17 -5.29
CA ILE A 282 18.63 -8.74 -6.57
C ILE A 282 17.44 -9.69 -6.37
N SER A 283 17.46 -10.54 -5.33
CA SER A 283 16.37 -11.44 -4.98
C SER A 283 15.07 -10.66 -4.75
N LEU A 284 15.09 -9.61 -3.93
CA LEU A 284 13.92 -8.78 -3.66
C LEU A 284 13.43 -8.05 -4.90
N CYS A 285 14.34 -7.52 -5.71
CA CYS A 285 14.00 -6.82 -6.95
C CYS A 285 13.34 -7.77 -7.97
N HIS A 286 13.85 -8.99 -8.15
CA HIS A 286 13.25 -10.01 -9.02
C HIS A 286 11.84 -10.41 -8.56
N ARG A 287 11.59 -10.44 -7.25
CA ARG A 287 10.25 -10.68 -6.68
C ARG A 287 9.33 -9.45 -6.77
N GLY A 288 9.82 -8.36 -7.37
CA GLY A 288 9.03 -7.17 -7.68
C GLY A 288 8.97 -6.14 -6.54
N ALA A 289 9.97 -6.08 -5.64
CA ALA A 289 10.08 -4.99 -4.68
C ALA A 289 10.18 -3.65 -5.42
N THR A 290 9.30 -2.71 -5.09
CA THR A 290 9.32 -1.33 -5.63
C THR A 290 9.87 -0.32 -4.64
N ILE A 291 9.82 -0.64 -3.34
CA ILE A 291 10.43 0.10 -2.25
C ILE A 291 11.38 -0.86 -1.54
N LEU A 292 12.63 -0.46 -1.36
CA LEU A 292 13.65 -1.29 -0.75
C LEU A 292 14.35 -0.54 0.38
N CYS A 293 14.54 -1.21 1.52
CA CYS A 293 15.26 -0.69 2.66
C CYS A 293 16.11 -1.78 3.33
N ILE A 294 17.10 -1.36 4.12
CA ILE A 294 18.02 -2.26 4.82
C ILE A 294 18.04 -1.87 6.29
N ALA A 295 17.68 -2.80 7.18
CA ALA A 295 17.67 -2.61 8.62
C ALA A 295 19.09 -2.75 9.22
N CYS A 296 20.06 -2.00 8.69
CA CYS A 296 21.45 -1.99 9.12
C CYS A 296 22.10 -0.65 8.77
N ASN A 297 22.71 0.01 9.77
CA ASN A 297 23.40 1.28 9.56
C ASN A 297 24.77 1.10 8.87
N THR A 298 25.51 0.05 9.21
CA THR A 298 26.87 -0.20 8.68
C THR A 298 26.85 -0.47 7.20
N THR A 299 25.92 -1.27 6.70
CA THR A 299 25.80 -1.63 5.29
C THR A 299 25.34 -0.49 4.39
N GLN A 300 24.94 0.66 4.97
CA GLN A 300 24.71 1.87 4.20
C GLN A 300 25.98 2.38 3.49
N TYR A 301 27.15 1.91 3.88
CA TYR A 301 28.40 2.12 3.14
C TYR A 301 28.28 1.79 1.65
N PHE A 302 27.48 0.80 1.31
CA PHE A 302 27.28 0.35 -0.07
C PHE A 302 26.19 1.12 -0.85
N ILE A 303 25.66 2.23 -0.35
CA ILE A 303 24.60 3.02 -1.01
C ILE A 303 24.83 3.24 -2.50
N PRO A 304 26.01 3.65 -3.00
CA PRO A 304 26.23 3.83 -4.44
C PRO A 304 25.96 2.56 -5.24
N LYS A 305 26.52 1.43 -4.80
CA LYS A 305 26.35 0.12 -5.44
C LYS A 305 24.89 -0.38 -5.35
N ILE A 306 24.21 -0.13 -4.21
CA ILE A 306 22.78 -0.47 -4.00
C ILE A 306 21.93 0.29 -5.00
N ARG A 307 22.16 1.59 -5.17
CA ARG A 307 21.40 2.43 -6.09
C ARG A 307 21.59 2.04 -7.55
N ASP A 308 22.76 1.58 -7.93
CA ASP A 308 23.02 1.12 -9.29
C ASP A 308 22.15 -0.11 -9.62
N ILE A 309 22.01 -1.04 -8.67
CA ILE A 309 21.13 -2.19 -8.86
C ILE A 309 19.66 -1.75 -8.85
N THR A 310 19.22 -1.04 -7.81
CA THR A 310 17.80 -0.69 -7.65
C THR A 310 17.26 0.16 -8.80
N ARG A 311 18.10 1.02 -9.42
CA ARG A 311 17.75 1.76 -10.64
C ARG A 311 17.41 0.83 -11.81
N GLN A 312 18.19 -0.24 -12.01
CA GLN A 312 17.94 -1.20 -13.09
C GLN A 312 16.58 -1.86 -12.97
N TYR A 313 16.13 -2.10 -11.72
CA TYR A 313 14.84 -2.71 -11.41
C TYR A 313 13.72 -1.68 -11.14
N LYS A 314 14.01 -0.37 -11.31
CA LYS A 314 13.04 0.72 -11.03
C LYS A 314 12.51 0.69 -9.58
N ALA A 315 13.27 0.17 -8.65
CA ALA A 315 12.96 0.15 -7.23
C ALA A 315 13.54 1.40 -6.55
N LYS A 316 12.82 1.96 -5.59
CA LYS A 316 13.27 3.09 -4.77
C LYS A 316 13.95 2.58 -3.52
N PHE A 317 15.22 2.89 -3.36
CA PHE A 317 15.97 2.60 -2.15
C PHE A 317 15.80 3.72 -1.13
N ILE A 318 15.35 3.39 0.09
CA ILE A 318 15.23 4.32 1.21
C ILE A 318 16.49 4.21 2.07
N SER A 319 17.26 5.28 2.10
CA SER A 319 18.58 5.33 2.72
C SER A 319 18.52 5.90 4.14
N ILE A 320 19.02 5.17 5.13
CA ILE A 320 19.06 5.63 6.53
C ILE A 320 19.81 6.96 6.67
N PRO A 321 21.03 7.15 6.12
CA PRO A 321 21.74 8.42 6.24
C PRO A 321 20.96 9.62 5.71
N GLU A 322 20.29 9.45 4.57
CA GLU A 322 19.49 10.53 3.96
C GLU A 322 18.27 10.89 4.77
N VAL A 323 17.50 9.88 5.22
CA VAL A 323 16.32 10.15 6.03
C VAL A 323 16.71 10.78 7.36
N THR A 324 17.83 10.36 7.96
CA THR A 324 18.35 10.94 9.19
C THR A 324 18.77 12.41 8.98
N PHE A 325 19.54 12.68 7.93
CA PHE A 325 19.98 14.03 7.59
C PHE A 325 18.77 14.96 7.37
N ASN A 326 17.82 14.53 6.54
CA ASN A 326 16.64 15.32 6.20
C ASN A 326 15.78 15.61 7.42
N TYR A 327 15.59 14.62 8.29
CA TYR A 327 14.85 14.78 9.53
C TYR A 327 15.51 15.81 10.46
N LEU A 328 16.80 15.66 10.75
CA LEU A 328 17.55 16.58 11.62
C LEU A 328 17.52 18.01 11.10
N LYS A 329 17.62 18.18 9.78
CA LYS A 329 17.51 19.48 9.12
C LYS A 329 16.12 20.07 9.27
N LYS A 330 15.05 19.29 9.04
CA LYS A 330 13.65 19.69 9.16
C LYS A 330 13.32 20.13 10.58
N GLU A 331 13.74 19.37 11.56
CA GLU A 331 13.53 19.64 12.99
C GLU A 331 14.49 20.71 13.57
N ASN A 332 15.32 21.32 12.70
CA ASN A 332 16.26 22.37 13.07
C ASN A 332 17.23 21.97 14.21
N ILE A 333 17.61 20.68 14.28
CA ILE A 333 18.57 20.16 15.25
C ILE A 333 19.97 20.66 14.87
N LYS A 334 20.59 21.46 15.73
CA LYS A 334 21.91 22.06 15.45
C LYS A 334 23.07 21.16 15.85
N GLY A 335 22.86 20.33 16.86
CA GLY A 335 23.90 19.46 17.40
C GLY A 335 23.34 18.28 18.15
N PHE A 336 24.09 17.21 18.18
CA PHE A 336 23.71 15.94 18.83
C PHE A 336 24.95 15.06 19.11
N ALA A 337 24.82 14.13 20.03
CA ALA A 337 25.72 13.00 20.22
C ALA A 337 25.35 11.87 19.26
N PHE A 338 26.32 11.25 18.62
CA PHE A 338 26.10 10.21 17.61
C PHE A 338 26.54 8.85 18.15
N LEU A 339 25.57 7.99 18.48
CA LEU A 339 25.78 6.67 19.06
C LEU A 339 25.74 5.60 17.96
N GLY A 340 26.82 4.82 17.86
CA GLY A 340 26.93 3.73 16.89
C GLY A 340 28.32 3.08 16.97
N VAL A 341 28.58 2.11 16.10
CA VAL A 341 29.91 1.49 15.95
C VAL A 341 30.86 2.37 15.14
N LYS A 342 32.17 2.13 15.23
CA LYS A 342 33.22 2.92 14.56
C LYS A 342 32.92 3.18 13.07
N TYR A 343 32.46 2.17 12.32
CA TYR A 343 32.15 2.27 10.88
C TYR A 343 31.01 3.25 10.55
N VAL A 344 30.20 3.62 11.53
CA VAL A 344 29.09 4.55 11.38
C VAL A 344 29.50 5.93 11.90
N THR A 345 30.10 6.00 13.08
CA THR A 345 30.35 7.24 13.83
C THR A 345 31.61 8.00 13.43
N GLU A 346 32.62 7.32 12.87
CA GLU A 346 33.83 7.96 12.34
C GLU A 346 33.53 8.60 10.98
N LEU A 347 32.90 9.77 11.01
CA LEU A 347 32.34 10.45 9.82
C LEU A 347 33.37 10.78 8.73
N ASP A 348 34.68 10.87 9.09
CA ASP A 348 35.75 11.17 8.15
C ASP A 348 36.33 9.94 7.45
N LYS A 349 36.05 8.75 7.95
CA LYS A 349 36.55 7.51 7.38
C LYS A 349 35.75 7.06 6.16
N LYS A 350 36.39 6.26 5.28
CA LYS A 350 35.74 5.77 4.05
C LYS A 350 34.44 4.97 4.29
N TRP A 351 34.39 4.27 5.43
CA TRP A 351 33.31 3.36 5.78
C TRP A 351 31.99 4.04 6.15
N SER A 352 32.04 5.27 6.68
CA SER A 352 30.85 5.96 7.13
C SER A 352 30.02 6.45 5.95
N ALA A 353 28.76 6.02 5.90
CA ALA A 353 27.77 6.55 4.98
C ALA A 353 27.16 7.88 5.47
N PHE A 354 27.41 8.25 6.73
CA PHE A 354 26.81 9.41 7.40
C PHE A 354 27.63 10.70 7.26
N LYS A 355 28.52 10.80 6.28
CA LYS A 355 29.45 11.93 6.10
C LYS A 355 28.78 13.31 6.07
N ASP A 356 27.57 13.39 5.56
CA ASP A 356 26.80 14.63 5.50
C ASP A 356 26.39 15.15 6.89
N LEU A 357 26.36 14.31 7.91
CA LEU A 357 26.10 14.74 9.29
C LEU A 357 27.16 15.67 9.84
N ARG A 358 28.36 15.76 9.23
CA ARG A 358 29.40 16.78 9.56
C ARG A 358 28.90 18.22 9.38
N LYS A 359 27.80 18.43 8.67
CA LYS A 359 27.15 19.74 8.54
C LYS A 359 26.46 20.20 9.84
N PHE A 360 26.33 19.31 10.81
CA PHE A 360 25.83 19.60 12.16
C PHE A 360 26.98 19.60 13.17
N LYS A 361 26.70 20.11 14.38
CA LYS A 361 27.63 20.00 15.50
C LYS A 361 27.51 18.59 16.11
N VAL A 362 28.32 17.65 15.60
CA VAL A 362 28.32 16.26 16.09
C VAL A 362 29.28 16.14 17.26
N GLU A 363 28.78 15.68 18.41
CA GLU A 363 29.60 15.26 19.55
C GLU A 363 30.13 13.85 19.29
N THR A 364 31.45 13.69 19.19
CA THR A 364 32.11 12.42 19.06
C THR A 364 32.26 11.77 20.43
N LEU A 365 31.88 10.52 20.57
CA LEU A 365 32.05 9.76 21.80
C LEU A 365 33.51 9.36 21.99
N SER A 366 33.89 9.08 23.25
CA SER A 366 35.20 8.52 23.54
C SER A 366 35.37 7.12 22.94
N GLU A 367 36.59 6.73 22.62
CA GLU A 367 36.91 5.39 22.10
C GLU A 367 36.39 4.29 23.05
N GLU A 368 36.54 4.50 24.37
CA GLU A 368 36.00 3.60 25.38
C GLU A 368 34.47 3.43 25.25
N SER A 369 33.73 4.52 25.09
CA SER A 369 32.29 4.48 24.92
C SER A 369 31.89 3.75 23.62
N ILE A 370 32.62 3.97 22.52
CA ILE A 370 32.41 3.28 21.25
C ILE A 370 32.64 1.77 21.39
N ASN A 371 33.71 1.37 22.10
CA ASN A 371 33.99 -0.04 22.36
C ASN A 371 32.91 -0.69 23.23
N GLN A 372 32.44 -0.01 24.28
CA GLN A 372 31.33 -0.50 25.10
C GLN A 372 30.03 -0.65 24.32
N ILE A 373 29.74 0.24 23.37
CA ILE A 373 28.60 0.13 22.46
C ILE A 373 28.78 -1.10 21.54
N HIS A 374 29.98 -1.32 21.02
CA HIS A 374 30.28 -2.46 20.18
C HIS A 374 30.12 -3.80 20.92
N GLU A 375 30.63 -3.91 22.16
CA GLU A 375 30.45 -5.06 23.01
C GLU A 375 28.98 -5.33 23.33
N LEU A 376 28.22 -4.26 23.62
CA LEU A 376 26.78 -4.39 23.87
C LEU A 376 26.06 -4.91 22.63
N ALA A 377 26.42 -4.45 21.44
CA ALA A 377 25.86 -4.94 20.20
C ALA A 377 26.10 -6.45 20.01
N PHE A 378 27.32 -6.93 20.27
CA PHE A 378 27.63 -8.37 20.22
C PHE A 378 26.80 -9.17 21.23
N LYS A 379 26.66 -8.68 22.47
CA LYS A 379 25.81 -9.32 23.47
C LYS A 379 24.37 -9.44 23.02
N VAL A 380 23.80 -8.39 22.45
CA VAL A 380 22.43 -8.43 21.89
C VAL A 380 22.30 -9.50 20.80
N LYS A 381 23.32 -9.66 19.94
CA LYS A 381 23.32 -10.70 18.91
C LYS A 381 23.41 -12.13 19.48
N GLN A 382 24.10 -12.31 20.59
CA GLN A 382 24.31 -13.63 21.20
C GLN A 382 23.18 -14.02 22.15
N GLU A 383 22.72 -13.08 22.97
CA GLU A 383 21.82 -13.31 24.10
C GLU A 383 20.38 -12.80 23.84
N GLY A 384 20.21 -12.03 22.76
CA GLY A 384 18.93 -11.36 22.48
C GLY A 384 18.69 -10.18 23.45
N ILE A 385 17.40 -9.89 23.70
CA ILE A 385 16.97 -8.79 24.54
C ILE A 385 16.99 -9.25 26.02
N THR A 386 17.88 -8.67 26.81
CA THR A 386 17.97 -8.95 28.24
C THR A 386 17.77 -7.68 29.09
N GLY A 387 17.28 -7.84 30.31
CA GLY A 387 17.18 -6.73 31.28
C GLY A 387 18.53 -6.08 31.56
N ALA A 388 19.62 -6.87 31.60
CA ALA A 388 20.97 -6.39 31.75
C ALA A 388 21.41 -5.53 30.54
N GLY A 389 21.11 -5.97 29.29
CA GLY A 389 21.38 -5.20 28.09
C GLY A 389 20.64 -3.86 28.07
N ILE A 390 19.36 -3.84 28.44
CA ILE A 390 18.56 -2.60 28.54
C ILE A 390 19.15 -1.64 29.59
N ASN A 391 19.57 -2.14 30.74
CA ASN A 391 20.21 -1.31 31.78
C ASN A 391 21.57 -0.78 31.30
N LYS A 392 22.40 -1.62 30.68
CA LYS A 392 23.70 -1.21 30.15
C LYS A 392 23.56 -0.12 29.07
N LEU A 393 22.58 -0.24 28.14
CA LEU A 393 22.28 0.83 27.19
C LEU A 393 21.93 2.14 27.90
N ARG A 394 21.12 2.06 28.94
CA ARG A 394 20.71 3.22 29.72
C ARG A 394 21.89 3.91 30.39
N ASP A 395 22.77 3.13 31.00
CA ASP A 395 23.97 3.66 31.66
C ASP A 395 24.93 4.28 30.65
N LEU A 396 25.11 3.64 29.49
CA LEU A 396 25.93 4.18 28.38
C LEU A 396 25.36 5.51 27.86
N MET A 397 24.05 5.63 27.65
CA MET A 397 23.43 6.89 27.21
C MET A 397 23.55 7.99 28.27
N ASP A 398 23.60 7.65 29.56
CA ASP A 398 23.75 8.64 30.63
C ASP A 398 25.21 9.05 30.86
N SER A 399 26.19 8.16 30.66
CA SER A 399 27.62 8.39 30.90
C SER A 399 28.39 8.89 29.67
N ALA A 400 28.07 8.38 28.48
CA ALA A 400 28.86 8.64 27.28
C ALA A 400 28.71 10.07 26.73
N THR A 401 27.62 10.78 27.05
CA THR A 401 27.37 12.13 26.56
C THR A 401 26.51 12.95 27.50
N LYS A 402 26.73 14.25 27.49
CA LYS A 402 25.86 15.27 28.13
C LYS A 402 24.92 15.93 27.13
N SER A 403 25.00 15.58 25.86
CA SER A 403 24.15 16.18 24.83
C SER A 403 22.65 15.99 25.13
N LYS A 404 21.87 17.03 24.86
CA LYS A 404 20.42 16.96 24.98
C LYS A 404 19.82 16.11 23.86
N ASN A 405 20.42 16.13 22.69
CA ASN A 405 19.97 15.39 21.50
C ASN A 405 20.93 14.21 21.26
N ILE A 406 20.38 13.04 21.06
CA ILE A 406 21.13 11.80 20.85
C ILE A 406 20.57 11.11 19.60
N VAL A 407 21.42 10.90 18.59
CA VAL A 407 21.09 10.10 17.42
C VAL A 407 21.63 8.69 17.62
N ILE A 408 20.76 7.69 17.54
CA ILE A 408 21.10 6.28 17.71
C ILE A 408 21.14 5.64 16.33
N ALA A 409 22.33 5.22 15.92
CA ALA A 409 22.63 4.65 14.60
C ALA A 409 23.22 3.24 14.70
N LEU A 410 22.54 2.40 15.46
CA LEU A 410 22.89 0.98 15.63
C LEU A 410 21.60 0.21 15.94
N THR A 411 21.24 -0.71 15.08
CA THR A 411 19.94 -1.39 15.15
C THR A 411 19.78 -2.28 16.38
N GLU A 412 20.86 -2.81 16.93
CA GLU A 412 20.87 -3.56 18.19
C GLU A 412 20.47 -2.66 19.37
N LEU A 413 20.91 -1.40 19.36
CA LEU A 413 20.46 -0.42 20.37
C LEU A 413 19.01 -0.02 20.14
N SER A 414 18.56 0.05 18.90
CA SER A 414 17.12 0.30 18.56
C SER A 414 16.23 -0.77 19.17
N ILE A 415 16.63 -2.05 19.11
CA ILE A 415 15.89 -3.18 19.68
C ILE A 415 15.80 -3.06 21.20
N LEU A 416 16.91 -2.74 21.88
CA LEU A 416 16.92 -2.52 23.32
C LEU A 416 16.08 -1.30 23.73
N LEU A 417 16.16 -0.21 22.95
CA LEU A 417 15.44 1.04 23.19
C LEU A 417 13.92 0.85 23.07
N ASP A 418 13.48 0.07 22.09
CA ASP A 418 12.05 -0.20 21.89
C ASP A 418 11.41 -0.94 23.07
N ASN A 419 12.18 -1.75 23.76
CA ASN A 419 11.75 -2.48 24.95
C ASN A 419 11.79 -1.65 26.25
N GLN A 420 12.17 -0.37 26.19
CA GLN A 420 12.11 0.52 27.35
C GLN A 420 10.71 1.13 27.52
N LYS A 421 10.14 1.03 28.72
CA LYS A 421 8.81 1.59 29.05
C LYS A 421 8.76 3.12 28.95
N LYS A 422 9.90 3.83 29.05
CA LYS A 422 10.03 5.29 28.89
C LYS A 422 11.28 5.62 28.07
N ARG A 423 11.10 6.10 26.86
CA ARG A 423 12.19 6.51 25.96
C ARG A 423 12.86 7.83 26.35
N SER A 424 12.15 8.74 27.02
CA SER A 424 12.69 10.03 27.45
C SER A 424 13.11 10.01 28.91
N ARG A 425 14.39 10.23 29.16
CA ARG A 425 14.95 10.44 30.50
C ARG A 425 15.62 11.81 30.58
N LYS A 426 15.45 12.49 31.71
CA LYS A 426 16.17 13.73 32.03
C LYS A 426 16.08 14.86 30.98
N GLY A 427 14.95 14.96 30.25
CA GLY A 427 14.76 16.00 29.24
C GLY A 427 15.63 15.83 27.97
N ARG A 428 16.11 14.63 27.67
CA ARG A 428 16.86 14.29 26.46
C ARG A 428 15.94 13.83 25.33
N ASN A 429 16.30 14.16 24.09
CA ASN A 429 15.64 13.74 22.88
C ASN A 429 16.44 12.62 22.23
N TYR A 430 15.78 11.54 21.89
CA TYR A 430 16.38 10.40 21.19
C TYR A 430 15.81 10.29 19.79
N PHE A 431 16.70 10.25 18.80
CA PHE A 431 16.39 10.07 17.38
C PHE A 431 16.96 8.75 16.92
N ASP A 432 16.12 7.74 16.84
CA ASP A 432 16.51 6.41 16.40
C ASP A 432 16.44 6.32 14.87
N THR A 433 17.55 6.00 14.24
CA THR A 433 17.63 5.88 12.78
C THR A 433 16.69 4.80 12.21
N LEU A 434 16.35 3.77 12.99
CA LEU A 434 15.39 2.75 12.58
C LEU A 434 13.95 3.29 12.60
N ASP A 435 13.60 4.13 13.58
CA ASP A 435 12.30 4.81 13.64
C ASP A 435 12.15 5.76 12.42
N LEU A 436 13.20 6.52 12.10
CA LEU A 436 13.21 7.42 10.95
C LEU A 436 13.09 6.65 9.63
N LEU A 437 13.75 5.50 9.51
CA LEU A 437 13.61 4.63 8.35
C LEU A 437 12.19 4.10 8.22
N ALA A 438 11.58 3.63 9.32
CA ALA A 438 10.21 3.12 9.33
C ALA A 438 9.21 4.19 8.88
N GLU A 439 9.39 5.43 9.34
CA GLU A 439 8.55 6.56 8.92
C GLU A 439 8.70 6.85 7.43
N ALA A 440 9.93 6.90 6.92
CA ALA A 440 10.18 7.15 5.50
C ALA A 440 9.64 6.04 4.58
N VAL A 441 9.75 4.78 4.99
CA VAL A 441 9.18 3.63 4.25
C VAL A 441 7.66 3.72 4.24
N ALA A 442 7.03 4.06 5.37
CA ALA A 442 5.58 4.22 5.46
C ALA A 442 5.08 5.38 4.58
N ASP A 443 5.78 6.52 4.60
CA ASP A 443 5.43 7.68 3.78
C ASP A 443 5.55 7.40 2.29
N GLU A 444 6.61 6.72 1.88
CA GLU A 444 6.79 6.30 0.50
C GLU A 444 5.69 5.34 0.04
N TYR A 445 5.37 4.34 0.87
CA TYR A 445 4.28 3.42 0.58
C TYR A 445 2.94 4.13 0.43
N ILE A 446 2.56 5.00 1.38
CA ILE A 446 1.31 5.76 1.35
C ILE A 446 1.27 6.69 0.12
N SER A 447 2.39 7.33 -0.21
CA SER A 447 2.48 8.19 -1.39
C SER A 447 2.31 7.40 -2.68
N ALA A 448 2.98 6.25 -2.80
CA ALA A 448 2.89 5.39 -3.96
C ALA A 448 1.49 4.79 -4.15
N THR A 449 0.77 4.47 -3.04
CA THR A 449 -0.62 3.97 -3.13
C THR A 449 -1.63 5.05 -3.49
N LYS A 450 -1.39 6.32 -3.16
CA LYS A 450 -2.26 7.44 -3.57
C LYS A 450 -2.13 7.78 -5.05
N SER A 451 -1.02 7.43 -5.67
CA SER A 451 -0.78 7.67 -7.11
C SER A 451 -1.33 6.54 -8.01
N LEU A 452 -1.86 5.47 -7.41
CA LEU A 452 -2.59 4.37 -8.08
C LEU A 452 -4.10 4.64 -8.09
#